data_65f48b3e792941f44cac7eaffbf82db9
#
_entry.id   65f48b3e792941f44cac7eaffbf82db9
#
_cell.length_a   1.000
_cell.length_b   1.000
_cell.length_c   1.000
_cell.angle_alpha   90.00
_cell.angle_beta   90.00
_cell.angle_gamma   90.00
#
_symmetry.space_group_name_H-M   'P 1'
#
loop_
_entity.id
_entity.type
_entity.pdbx_description
1 polymer ?
#
loop_
_entity_poly.entity_id
_entity_poly.type
_entity_poly.pdbx_seq_one_letter_code
_entity_poly.pdbx_strand_id
1 'polypeptide(L)'
;MKDMMAYKGYHGSVHYSDEDQVFHGKIEHIRSLVTYEGTDVKNLRMAFEGAVDDYLELCEKESKEPETPFRGSFNVRTRPDLHRRAVLFAKSKGTNLNKVIADALEQYLSTTEGA
;
A
#
# COMPACT_ATOMS: atom_id res chain seq x y z
N MET A 1 2.74 -10.13 5.25
CA MET A 1 3.75 -9.06 5.26
C MET A 1 4.85 -9.32 6.28
N LYS A 2 5.32 -10.57 6.27
CA LYS A 2 6.33 -11.02 7.23
C LYS A 2 7.70 -10.35 7.04
N ASP A 3 8.01 -9.97 5.81
CA ASP A 3 9.34 -9.49 5.45
C ASP A 3 9.40 -7.98 5.31
N MET A 4 8.52 -7.29 6.02
CA MET A 4 8.48 -5.84 6.01
C MET A 4 8.57 -5.29 7.42
N MET A 5 9.23 -4.14 7.53
CA MET A 5 9.25 -3.38 8.77
C MET A 5 7.98 -2.55 8.87
N ALA A 6 7.55 -2.23 10.07
CA ALA A 6 6.36 -1.40 10.30
C ALA A 6 6.65 -0.33 11.34
N TYR A 7 6.15 0.89 11.09
CA TYR A 7 6.35 2.01 11.99
C TYR A 7 5.31 3.09 11.70
N LYS A 8 4.57 3.51 12.71
CA LYS A 8 3.54 4.56 12.60
C LYS A 8 2.53 4.31 11.47
N GLY A 9 2.18 3.05 11.23
CA GLY A 9 1.24 2.67 10.18
C GLY A 9 1.85 2.55 8.80
N TYR A 10 3.13 2.81 8.64
CA TYR A 10 3.85 2.66 7.37
C TYR A 10 4.63 1.37 7.35
N HIS A 11 4.82 0.84 6.15
CA HIS A 11 5.54 -0.42 5.94
C HIS A 11 6.75 -0.16 5.06
N GLY A 12 7.86 -0.79 5.41
CA GLY A 12 9.11 -0.63 4.67
C GLY A 12 9.63 -1.96 4.15
N SER A 13 10.05 -1.98 2.88
CA SER A 13 10.61 -3.18 2.27
C SER A 13 12.06 -3.38 2.69
N VAL A 14 12.56 -4.61 2.52
CA VAL A 14 13.93 -4.98 2.84
C VAL A 14 14.51 -5.74 1.65
N HIS A 15 15.60 -5.23 1.11
CA HIS A 15 16.36 -5.86 0.03
C HIS A 15 17.83 -5.82 0.37
N TYR A 16 18.59 -6.72 -0.22
CA TYR A 16 20.04 -6.74 -0.03
C TYR A 16 20.74 -6.55 -1.37
N SER A 17 21.71 -5.65 -1.41
CA SER A 17 22.58 -5.46 -2.56
C SER A 17 23.97 -6.01 -2.23
N ASP A 18 24.33 -7.12 -2.87
CA ASP A 18 25.64 -7.72 -2.65
C ASP A 18 26.75 -6.86 -3.26
N GLU A 19 26.47 -6.21 -4.37
CA GLU A 19 27.41 -5.31 -5.03
C GLU A 19 27.80 -4.15 -4.12
N ASP A 20 26.83 -3.51 -3.50
CA ASP A 20 27.05 -2.35 -2.63
C ASP A 20 27.25 -2.73 -1.17
N GLN A 21 27.07 -4.00 -0.83
CA GLN A 21 27.18 -4.52 0.53
C GLN A 21 26.30 -3.75 1.52
N VAL A 22 25.03 -3.54 1.11
CA VAL A 22 24.10 -2.73 1.88
C VAL A 22 22.69 -3.32 1.80
N PHE A 23 21.93 -3.17 2.90
CA PHE A 23 20.50 -3.42 2.88
C PHE A 23 19.79 -2.11 2.53
N HIS A 24 18.71 -2.21 1.76
CA HIS A 24 17.97 -1.04 1.34
C HIS A 24 16.48 -1.34 1.20
N GLY A 25 15.68 -0.32 1.09
CA GLY A 25 14.25 -0.46 0.89
C GLY A 25 13.56 0.86 0.63
N LYS A 26 12.24 0.80 0.59
CA LYS A 26 11.42 1.99 0.43
C LYS A 26 10.12 1.85 1.23
N ILE A 27 9.49 2.96 1.54
CA ILE A 27 8.18 2.96 2.15
C ILE A 27 7.19 2.47 1.09
N GLU A 28 6.47 1.37 1.40
CA GLU A 28 5.54 0.75 0.46
C GLU A 28 4.14 1.35 0.58
N HIS A 29 3.32 1.14 -0.44
CA HIS A 29 1.90 1.49 -0.47
C HIS A 29 1.61 2.99 -0.40
N ILE A 30 2.58 3.82 -0.74
CA ILE A 30 2.38 5.25 -0.98
C ILE A 30 2.97 5.60 -2.34
N ARG A 31 2.56 6.73 -2.91
CA ARG A 31 3.03 7.16 -4.24
C ARG A 31 4.37 7.86 -4.19
N SER A 32 4.64 8.54 -3.09
CA SER A 32 5.93 9.22 -2.91
C SER A 32 7.06 8.20 -2.79
N LEU A 33 8.20 8.52 -3.39
CA LEU A 33 9.37 7.67 -3.31
C LEU A 33 10.20 8.07 -2.09
N VAL A 34 10.19 7.24 -1.07
CA VAL A 34 10.99 7.45 0.14
C VAL A 34 11.82 6.20 0.36
N THR A 35 13.13 6.33 0.22
CA THR A 35 14.07 5.22 0.31
C THR A 35 15.00 5.40 1.52
N TYR A 36 15.63 4.30 1.90
CA TYR A 36 16.57 4.27 3.03
C TYR A 36 17.50 3.08 2.85
N GLU A 37 18.63 3.12 3.57
CA GLU A 37 19.59 2.03 3.53
C GLU A 37 20.35 1.93 4.86
N GLY A 38 20.99 0.79 5.07
CA GLY A 38 21.81 0.56 6.25
C GLY A 38 22.71 -0.65 6.05
N THR A 39 23.83 -0.68 6.74
CA THR A 39 24.82 -1.74 6.58
C THR A 39 24.57 -2.96 7.45
N ASP A 40 23.64 -2.85 8.39
CA ASP A 40 23.19 -3.97 9.19
C ASP A 40 21.70 -3.81 9.50
N VAL A 41 21.12 -4.82 10.14
CA VAL A 41 19.68 -4.84 10.41
C VAL A 41 19.26 -3.68 11.31
N LYS A 42 20.03 -3.42 12.36
CA LYS A 42 19.71 -2.35 13.31
C LYS A 42 19.73 -0.98 12.62
N ASN A 43 20.77 -0.71 11.84
CA ASN A 43 20.91 0.56 11.14
C ASN A 43 19.86 0.71 10.04
N LEU A 44 19.51 -0.37 9.35
CA LEU A 44 18.42 -0.36 8.38
C LEU A 44 17.10 0.05 9.04
N ARG A 45 16.79 -0.55 10.18
CA ARG A 45 15.58 -0.24 10.94
C ARG A 45 15.54 1.22 11.35
N MET A 46 16.65 1.72 11.88
CA MET A 46 16.76 3.13 12.27
C MET A 46 16.58 4.06 11.07
N ALA A 47 17.17 3.69 9.93
CA ALA A 47 17.03 4.48 8.71
C ALA A 47 15.59 4.50 8.21
N PHE A 48 14.91 3.37 8.27
CA PHE A 48 13.49 3.29 7.90
C PHE A 48 12.63 4.19 8.80
N GLU A 49 12.79 4.07 10.12
CA GLU A 49 12.01 4.87 11.06
C GLU A 49 12.30 6.35 10.90
N GLY A 50 13.55 6.71 10.69
CA GLY A 50 13.93 8.08 10.41
C GLY A 50 13.33 8.61 9.11
N ALA A 51 13.27 7.76 8.09
CA ALA A 51 12.66 8.12 6.80
C ALA A 51 11.16 8.40 6.95
N VAL A 52 10.46 7.59 7.75
CA VAL A 52 9.03 7.83 8.04
C VAL A 52 8.86 9.15 8.77
N ASP A 53 9.65 9.38 9.81
CA ASP A 53 9.57 10.62 10.60
C ASP A 53 9.87 11.85 9.73
N ASP A 54 10.88 11.76 8.87
CA ASP A 54 11.25 12.86 7.97
C ASP A 54 10.15 13.13 6.95
N TYR A 55 9.53 12.08 6.42
CA TYR A 55 8.41 12.21 5.49
C TYR A 55 7.23 12.94 6.14
N LEU A 56 6.87 12.53 7.36
CA LEU A 56 5.75 13.15 8.09
C LEU A 56 6.06 14.62 8.42
N GLU A 57 7.29 14.91 8.82
CA GLU A 57 7.71 16.28 9.10
C GLU A 57 7.67 17.14 7.85
N LEU A 58 8.12 16.61 6.71
CA LEU A 58 8.08 17.32 5.44
C LEU A 58 6.65 17.65 5.02
N CYS A 59 5.72 16.70 5.18
CA CYS A 59 4.31 16.92 4.89
C CYS A 59 3.74 18.02 5.76
N GLU A 60 4.09 18.06 7.04
CA GLU A 60 3.65 19.10 7.96
C GLU A 60 4.16 20.48 7.52
N LYS A 61 5.45 20.56 7.18
CA LYS A 61 6.07 21.83 6.72
C LYS A 61 5.43 22.35 5.44
N GLU A 62 5.05 21.45 4.54
CA GLU A 62 4.44 21.81 3.26
C GLU A 62 2.92 21.94 3.34
N SER A 63 2.35 21.80 4.51
CA SER A 63 0.90 21.81 4.73
C SER A 63 0.18 20.78 3.86
N LYS A 64 0.80 19.64 3.68
CA LYS A 64 0.29 18.51 2.91
C LYS A 64 -0.21 17.43 3.83
N GLU A 65 -1.32 16.82 3.46
CA GLU A 65 -1.81 15.62 4.14
C GLU A 65 -0.86 14.46 3.80
N PRO A 66 -0.28 13.75 4.79
CA PRO A 66 0.54 12.59 4.49
C PRO A 66 -0.27 11.50 3.80
N GLU A 67 0.34 10.79 2.85
CA GLU A 67 -0.29 9.63 2.27
C GLU A 67 -0.38 8.53 3.32
N THR A 68 -1.52 7.84 3.37
CA THR A 68 -1.70 6.71 4.28
C THR A 68 -1.84 5.44 3.46
N PRO A 69 -1.13 4.35 3.83
CA PRO A 69 -1.31 3.06 3.17
C PRO A 69 -2.75 2.58 3.34
N PHE A 70 -3.28 1.90 2.30
CA PHE A 70 -4.61 1.25 2.37
C PHE A 70 -5.73 2.22 2.73
N ARG A 71 -5.78 3.36 2.08
CA ARG A 71 -6.77 4.42 2.38
C ARG A 71 -8.16 4.19 1.80
N GLY A 72 -8.42 3.02 1.24
CA GLY A 72 -9.75 2.67 0.75
C GLY A 72 -10.00 2.95 -0.72
N SER A 73 -9.04 3.53 -1.43
CA SER A 73 -9.18 3.78 -2.88
C SER A 73 -8.05 3.14 -3.64
N PHE A 74 -8.39 2.44 -4.72
CA PHE A 74 -7.40 1.85 -5.63
C PHE A 74 -8.06 1.60 -6.99
N ASN A 75 -7.22 1.52 -8.02
CA ASN A 75 -7.70 1.28 -9.37
C ASN A 75 -7.64 -0.20 -9.71
N VAL A 76 -8.68 -0.69 -10.37
CA VAL A 76 -8.74 -2.08 -10.84
C VAL A 76 -8.88 -2.08 -12.35
N ARG A 77 -8.08 -2.90 -13.02
CA ARG A 77 -8.17 -3.09 -14.46
C ARG A 77 -8.77 -4.48 -14.73
N THR A 78 -9.85 -4.51 -15.50
CA THR A 78 -10.53 -5.76 -15.85
C THR A 78 -10.77 -5.81 -17.35
N ARG A 79 -11.31 -6.94 -17.83
CA ARG A 79 -11.75 -7.05 -19.23
C ARG A 79 -12.98 -6.15 -19.44
N PRO A 80 -13.12 -5.58 -20.66
CA PRO A 80 -14.28 -4.71 -20.95
C PRO A 80 -15.62 -5.39 -20.73
N ASP A 81 -15.76 -6.67 -21.07
CA ASP A 81 -17.01 -7.39 -20.86
C ASP A 81 -17.39 -7.52 -19.38
N LEU A 82 -16.40 -7.76 -18.53
CA LEU A 82 -16.64 -7.87 -17.09
C LEU A 82 -17.03 -6.50 -16.51
N HIS A 83 -16.37 -5.44 -16.94
CA HIS A 83 -16.72 -4.09 -16.55
C HIS A 83 -18.16 -3.76 -16.89
N ARG A 84 -18.55 -4.05 -18.15
CA ARG A 84 -19.91 -3.82 -18.61
C ARG A 84 -20.94 -4.61 -17.79
N ARG A 85 -20.67 -5.89 -17.55
CA ARG A 85 -21.56 -6.73 -16.75
C ARG A 85 -21.74 -6.20 -15.33
N ALA A 86 -20.66 -5.73 -14.72
CA ALA A 86 -20.70 -5.18 -13.37
C ALA A 86 -21.56 -3.89 -13.33
N VAL A 87 -21.40 -3.02 -14.31
CA VAL A 87 -22.19 -1.78 -14.40
C VAL A 87 -23.67 -2.10 -14.56
N LEU A 88 -24.00 -3.02 -15.47
CA LEU A 88 -25.39 -3.41 -15.72
C LEU A 88 -26.02 -4.08 -14.50
N PHE A 89 -25.26 -4.91 -13.82
CA PHE A 89 -25.73 -5.55 -12.59
C PHE A 89 -26.02 -4.51 -11.50
N ALA A 90 -25.12 -3.55 -11.32
CA ALA A 90 -25.33 -2.47 -10.34
C ALA A 90 -26.62 -1.70 -10.64
N LYS A 91 -26.84 -1.37 -11.91
CA LYS A 91 -28.03 -0.67 -12.35
C LYS A 91 -29.28 -1.46 -12.05
N SER A 92 -29.27 -2.77 -12.34
CA SER A 92 -30.43 -3.64 -12.11
C SER A 92 -30.77 -3.78 -10.63
N LYS A 93 -29.79 -3.62 -9.75
CA LYS A 93 -29.98 -3.72 -8.29
C LYS A 93 -30.18 -2.36 -7.62
N GLY A 94 -30.20 -1.27 -8.38
CA GLY A 94 -30.38 0.06 -7.80
C GLY A 94 -29.20 0.55 -6.99
N THR A 95 -28.00 0.09 -7.32
CA THR A 95 -26.78 0.47 -6.64
C THR A 95 -25.74 0.98 -7.64
N ASN A 96 -24.48 1.10 -7.24
CA ASN A 96 -23.42 1.61 -8.09
C ASN A 96 -22.26 0.60 -8.20
N LEU A 97 -21.36 0.86 -9.16
CA LEU A 97 -20.25 -0.02 -9.43
C LEU A 97 -19.33 -0.20 -8.22
N ASN A 98 -19.05 0.87 -7.48
CA ASN A 98 -18.20 0.80 -6.30
C ASN A 98 -18.76 -0.17 -5.26
N LYS A 99 -20.05 -0.12 -5.02
CA LYS A 99 -20.72 -1.00 -4.07
C LYS A 99 -20.63 -2.46 -4.52
N VAL A 100 -20.85 -2.72 -5.80
CA VAL A 100 -20.75 -4.08 -6.36
C VAL A 100 -19.35 -4.63 -6.18
N ILE A 101 -18.32 -3.84 -6.49
CA ILE A 101 -16.93 -4.26 -6.37
C ILE A 101 -16.56 -4.50 -4.91
N ALA A 102 -16.95 -3.59 -4.01
CA ALA A 102 -16.64 -3.74 -2.58
C ALA A 102 -17.28 -5.01 -2.02
N ASP A 103 -18.53 -5.27 -2.34
CA ASP A 103 -19.25 -6.46 -1.87
C ASP A 103 -18.63 -7.74 -2.44
N ALA A 104 -18.25 -7.70 -3.73
CA ALA A 104 -17.64 -8.86 -4.38
C ALA A 104 -16.27 -9.18 -3.75
N LEU A 105 -15.46 -8.16 -3.49
CA LEU A 105 -14.16 -8.34 -2.83
C LEU A 105 -14.32 -8.89 -1.43
N GLU A 106 -15.22 -8.32 -0.65
CA GLU A 106 -15.46 -8.78 0.71
C GLU A 106 -15.88 -10.25 0.73
N GLN A 107 -16.81 -10.62 -0.15
CA GLN A 107 -17.26 -11.99 -0.25
C GLN A 107 -16.15 -12.94 -0.69
N TYR A 108 -15.39 -12.56 -1.71
CA TYR A 108 -14.30 -13.39 -2.22
C TYR A 108 -13.22 -13.61 -1.17
N LEU A 109 -12.80 -12.55 -0.50
CA LEU A 109 -11.75 -12.63 0.53
C LEU A 109 -12.23 -13.41 1.74
N SER A 110 -13.46 -13.17 2.20
CA SER A 110 -14.01 -13.88 3.35
C SER A 110 -14.12 -15.37 3.09
N THR A 111 -14.55 -15.77 1.89
CA THR A 111 -14.66 -17.17 1.49
C THR A 111 -13.27 -17.83 1.44
N THR A 112 -12.30 -17.12 0.89
CA THR A 112 -10.94 -17.66 0.72
C THR A 112 -10.17 -17.67 2.04
N GLU A 113 -10.26 -16.59 2.81
CA GLU A 113 -9.55 -16.48 4.10
C GLU A 113 -10.15 -17.39 5.17
N GLY A 114 -11.44 -17.65 5.09
CA GLY A 114 -12.12 -18.51 6.04
C GLY A 114 -11.87 -19.99 5.83
N ALA A 115 -11.16 -20.34 4.77
CA ALA A 115 -10.90 -21.75 4.44
C ALA A 115 -9.74 -22.35 5.23
#